data_610dfa8c0305551fc2c2f1e56ca33c01
#
_entry.id   610dfa8c0305551fc2c2f1e56ca33c01
#
_cell.length_a   1.000
_cell.length_b   1.000
_cell.length_c   1.000
_cell.angle_alpha   90.00
_cell.angle_beta   90.00
_cell.angle_gamma   90.00
#
_symmetry.space_group_name_H-M   'P 1'
#
loop_
_entity.id
_entity.type
_entity.pdbx_description
1 polymer ?
#
loop_
_entity_poly.entity_id
_entity_poly.type
_entity_poly.pdbx_seq_one_letter_code
_entity_poly.pdbx_strand_id
1 'polypeptide(L)'
;MIVADLMTKNPVTVLPETSLADAARMMLANRISGLPVLDAAGMLVGVVTEGDLLRRPELGTDGEPPSWLKTFLVPAALAADYVRTHGRHVSEVMTASPLSVTPETSLSAVAEIMRRKRIKRLPVLENGALVGVISRANLLGALARRLIETGEAPTDKAIGDYIGAELARERWAPKTGIRIGVHGRAVTLEGVIFSDEEHRAVRVIAENAPGVKEIHDHLMFVDPGSGMAFPTM
;
A
#
# COMPACT_ATOMS: atom_id res chain seq x y z
N MET A 1 -6.53 10.21 -9.62
CA MET A 1 -6.87 10.37 -8.18
C MET A 1 -5.67 11.00 -7.48
N ILE A 2 -5.94 11.98 -6.63
CA ILE A 2 -4.95 12.73 -5.84
C ILE A 2 -5.22 12.52 -4.33
N VAL A 3 -4.32 13.00 -3.49
CA VAL A 3 -4.41 12.88 -2.03
C VAL A 3 -5.70 13.51 -1.49
N ALA A 4 -6.11 14.68 -2.00
CA ALA A 4 -7.32 15.37 -1.57
C ALA A 4 -8.60 14.50 -1.66
N ASP A 5 -8.63 13.53 -2.62
CA ASP A 5 -9.77 12.64 -2.84
C ASP A 5 -9.95 11.60 -1.71
N LEU A 6 -8.88 11.26 -0.99
CA LEU A 6 -8.83 10.12 -0.07
C LEU A 6 -8.32 10.45 1.33
N MET A 7 -7.67 11.59 1.53
CA MET A 7 -7.11 11.94 2.84
C MET A 7 -8.18 12.03 3.91
N THR A 8 -7.82 11.71 5.14
CA THR A 8 -8.61 12.06 6.32
C THR A 8 -8.35 13.52 6.62
N LYS A 9 -9.38 14.35 6.47
CA LYS A 9 -9.33 15.80 6.76
C LYS A 9 -9.41 16.03 8.26
N ASN A 10 -8.86 17.16 8.73
CA ASN A 10 -8.87 17.58 10.14
C ASN A 10 -8.44 16.43 11.07
N PRO A 11 -7.23 15.91 10.93
CA PRO A 11 -6.77 14.79 11.72
C PRO A 11 -6.66 15.17 13.19
N VAL A 12 -6.84 14.19 14.07
CA VAL A 12 -6.54 14.36 15.50
C VAL A 12 -5.05 14.58 15.64
N THR A 13 -4.66 15.60 16.43
CA THR A 13 -3.27 16.01 16.65
C THR A 13 -2.93 16.04 18.13
N VAL A 14 -1.65 16.06 18.46
CA VAL A 14 -1.13 16.22 19.81
C VAL A 14 -0.04 17.27 19.84
N LEU A 15 0.28 17.76 21.03
CA LEU A 15 1.40 18.66 21.28
C LEU A 15 2.66 17.85 21.66
N PRO A 16 3.87 18.40 21.51
CA PRO A 16 5.12 17.76 21.95
C PRO A 16 5.12 17.34 23.42
N GLU A 17 4.48 18.12 24.29
CA GLU A 17 4.39 17.93 25.75
C GLU A 17 3.31 16.91 26.13
N THR A 18 2.47 16.45 25.21
CA THR A 18 1.44 15.44 25.48
C THR A 18 2.07 14.18 26.07
N SER A 19 1.47 13.65 27.14
CA SER A 19 1.94 12.38 27.72
C SER A 19 1.73 11.22 26.73
N LEU A 20 2.61 10.21 26.78
CA LEU A 20 2.43 9.02 25.93
C LEU A 20 1.16 8.24 26.29
N ALA A 21 0.74 8.29 27.56
CA ALA A 21 -0.51 7.68 28.00
C ALA A 21 -1.73 8.36 27.36
N ASP A 22 -1.72 9.67 27.25
CA ASP A 22 -2.80 10.41 26.60
C ASP A 22 -2.77 10.21 25.09
N ALA A 23 -1.59 10.24 24.46
CA ALA A 23 -1.44 9.92 23.03
C ALA A 23 -1.97 8.51 22.73
N ALA A 24 -1.66 7.51 23.54
CA ALA A 24 -2.19 6.16 23.41
C ALA A 24 -3.72 6.11 23.54
N ARG A 25 -4.29 6.77 24.57
CA ARG A 25 -5.74 6.88 24.74
C ARG A 25 -6.41 7.53 23.53
N MET A 26 -5.83 8.60 22.98
CA MET A 26 -6.34 9.28 21.79
C MET A 26 -6.31 8.39 20.56
N MET A 27 -5.23 7.62 20.37
CA MET A 27 -5.14 6.63 19.28
C MET A 27 -6.24 5.57 19.40
N LEU A 28 -6.44 5.00 20.60
CA LEU A 28 -7.44 3.97 20.85
C LEU A 28 -8.87 4.50 20.66
N ALA A 29 -9.18 5.66 21.26
CA ALA A 29 -10.50 6.29 21.17
C ALA A 29 -10.92 6.63 19.74
N ASN A 30 -9.95 7.05 18.91
CA ASN A 30 -10.20 7.41 17.52
C ASN A 30 -9.91 6.26 16.53
N ARG A 31 -9.50 5.07 16.98
CA ARG A 31 -9.13 3.92 16.17
C ARG A 31 -8.08 4.27 15.11
N ILE A 32 -7.09 5.05 15.50
CA ILE A 32 -5.97 5.46 14.65
C ILE A 32 -4.64 4.99 15.26
N SER A 33 -3.66 4.72 14.40
CA SER A 33 -2.37 4.17 14.79
C SER A 33 -1.23 5.21 14.68
N GLY A 34 -1.57 6.51 14.78
CA GLY A 34 -0.58 7.59 14.84
C GLY A 34 -1.21 8.96 14.72
N LEU A 35 -0.52 9.93 15.27
CA LEU A 35 -0.96 11.30 15.46
C LEU A 35 0.11 12.26 14.91
N PRO A 36 -0.25 13.24 14.07
CA PRO A 36 0.61 14.39 13.80
C PRO A 36 0.84 15.18 15.10
N VAL A 37 2.05 15.69 15.25
CA VAL A 37 2.45 16.52 16.39
C VAL A 37 2.60 17.95 15.90
N LEU A 38 1.83 18.86 16.46
CA LEU A 38 1.88 20.28 16.15
C LEU A 38 2.50 21.04 17.33
N ASP A 39 3.26 22.08 17.03
CA ASP A 39 3.71 23.02 18.05
C ASP A 39 2.61 24.03 18.45
N ALA A 40 2.94 24.93 19.38
CA ALA A 40 2.01 25.97 19.85
C ALA A 40 1.58 26.96 18.73
N ALA A 41 2.35 27.06 17.65
CA ALA A 41 2.01 27.87 16.48
C ALA A 41 1.16 27.10 15.46
N GLY A 42 0.83 25.81 15.72
CA GLY A 42 0.08 24.97 14.82
C GLY A 42 0.91 24.37 13.66
N MET A 43 2.22 24.47 13.74
CA MET A 43 3.11 23.92 12.71
C MET A 43 3.42 22.45 12.97
N LEU A 44 3.48 21.66 11.91
CA LEU A 44 3.83 20.25 12.00
C LEU A 44 5.30 20.08 12.38
N VAL A 45 5.56 19.56 13.58
CA VAL A 45 6.92 19.32 14.09
C VAL A 45 7.28 17.83 14.17
N GLY A 46 6.29 16.94 14.18
CA GLY A 46 6.53 15.51 14.28
C GLY A 46 5.34 14.63 13.92
N VAL A 47 5.57 13.33 13.98
CA VAL A 47 4.53 12.29 13.97
C VAL A 47 4.88 11.26 15.01
N VAL A 48 3.92 10.88 15.85
CA VAL A 48 4.02 9.76 16.79
C VAL A 48 3.10 8.63 16.35
N THR A 49 3.57 7.39 16.43
CA THR A 49 2.83 6.21 15.98
C THR A 49 2.75 5.15 17.09
N GLU A 50 1.85 4.18 16.91
CA GLU A 50 1.78 3.01 17.81
C GLU A 50 3.13 2.30 17.95
N GLY A 51 3.92 2.20 16.86
CA GLY A 51 5.24 1.57 16.91
C GLY A 51 6.23 2.32 17.81
N ASP A 52 6.12 3.65 17.89
CA ASP A 52 6.92 4.46 18.81
C ASP A 52 6.48 4.25 20.26
N LEU A 53 5.17 4.08 20.49
CA LEU A 53 4.60 3.85 21.81
C LEU A 53 4.80 2.41 22.33
N LEU A 54 4.87 1.43 21.43
CA LEU A 54 5.01 0.00 21.80
C LEU A 54 6.45 -0.39 22.12
N ARG A 55 7.45 0.40 21.75
CA ARG A 55 8.84 0.12 22.04
C ARG A 55 9.20 0.52 23.47
N ARG A 56 8.82 -0.34 24.44
CA ARG A 56 8.84 -0.02 25.87
C ARG A 56 9.37 -1.16 26.74
N PRO A 57 10.23 -0.86 27.75
CA PRO A 57 10.67 -1.85 28.73
C PRO A 57 9.49 -2.41 29.55
N GLU A 58 8.48 -1.57 29.85
CA GLU A 58 7.29 -1.97 30.59
C GLU A 58 6.47 -3.09 29.92
N LEU A 59 6.67 -3.24 28.59
CA LEU A 59 6.03 -4.29 27.78
C LEU A 59 7.03 -5.40 27.39
N GLY A 60 8.32 -5.26 27.73
CA GLY A 60 9.37 -6.15 27.26
C GLY A 60 9.61 -6.07 25.75
N THR A 61 9.26 -4.94 25.13
CA THR A 61 9.30 -4.72 23.67
C THR A 61 10.35 -3.68 23.26
N ASP A 62 11.21 -3.26 24.17
CA ASP A 62 12.26 -2.26 23.98
C ASP A 62 13.33 -2.69 22.97
N GLY A 63 13.40 -4.00 22.68
CA GLY A 63 14.26 -4.53 21.60
C GLY A 63 15.72 -4.18 21.84
N GLU A 64 16.32 -4.66 22.95
CA GLU A 64 17.73 -4.47 23.20
C GLU A 64 18.59 -4.92 21.99
N PRO A 65 19.48 -4.06 21.47
CA PRO A 65 20.41 -4.50 20.45
C PRO A 65 21.28 -5.63 20.99
N PRO A 66 21.64 -6.63 20.18
CA PRO A 66 22.54 -7.72 20.58
C PRO A 66 23.81 -7.16 21.26
N SER A 67 24.31 -7.82 22.29
CA SER A 67 25.44 -7.33 23.11
C SER A 67 26.69 -7.00 22.29
N TRP A 68 26.94 -7.76 21.20
CA TRP A 68 28.06 -7.50 20.29
C TRP A 68 27.90 -6.18 19.52
N LEU A 69 26.66 -5.74 19.22
CA LEU A 69 26.39 -4.48 18.53
C LEU A 69 26.54 -3.28 19.48
N LYS A 70 26.26 -3.45 20.79
CA LYS A 70 26.45 -2.39 21.80
C LYS A 70 27.90 -1.89 21.86
N THR A 71 28.85 -2.76 21.59
CA THR A 71 30.29 -2.43 21.60
C THR A 71 30.71 -1.45 20.49
N PHE A 72 29.95 -1.39 19.41
CA PHE A 72 30.21 -0.51 18.26
C PHE A 72 29.34 0.75 18.23
N LEU A 73 28.36 0.86 19.13
CA LEU A 73 27.48 2.03 19.19
C LEU A 73 28.16 3.17 19.95
N VAL A 74 28.11 4.37 19.39
CA VAL A 74 28.57 5.59 20.09
C VAL A 74 27.67 5.88 21.29
N PRO A 75 28.22 6.36 22.43
CA PRO A 75 27.44 6.65 23.63
C PRO A 75 26.19 7.53 23.38
N ALA A 76 26.29 8.51 22.48
CA ALA A 76 25.16 9.37 22.12
C ALA A 76 23.98 8.60 21.47
N ALA A 77 24.27 7.57 20.67
CA ALA A 77 23.22 6.74 20.07
C ALA A 77 22.49 5.87 21.12
N LEU A 78 23.25 5.35 22.10
CA LEU A 78 22.67 4.60 23.23
C LEU A 78 21.80 5.51 24.12
N ALA A 79 22.26 6.73 24.38
CA ALA A 79 21.49 7.71 25.16
C ALA A 79 20.19 8.11 24.42
N ALA A 80 20.26 8.35 23.12
CA ALA A 80 19.10 8.65 22.31
C ALA A 80 18.10 7.47 22.27
N ASP A 81 18.58 6.24 22.19
CA ASP A 81 17.74 5.04 22.24
C ASP A 81 17.09 4.88 23.64
N TYR A 82 17.83 5.16 24.71
CA TYR A 82 17.29 5.18 26.06
C TYR A 82 16.14 6.20 26.21
N VAL A 83 16.33 7.43 25.72
CA VAL A 83 15.27 8.46 25.73
C VAL A 83 14.04 7.98 24.95
N ARG A 84 14.22 7.37 23.80
CA ARG A 84 13.10 6.84 22.99
C ARG A 84 12.33 5.72 23.68
N THR A 85 13.01 4.86 24.42
CA THR A 85 12.39 3.71 25.10
C THR A 85 11.81 4.05 26.46
N HIS A 86 12.32 5.08 27.17
CA HIS A 86 11.94 5.45 28.53
C HIS A 86 11.24 6.82 28.64
N GLY A 87 11.21 7.59 27.56
CA GLY A 87 10.58 8.91 27.54
C GLY A 87 9.09 8.85 27.91
N ARG A 88 8.53 9.93 28.42
CA ARG A 88 7.14 10.03 28.87
C ARG A 88 6.30 10.99 28.05
N HIS A 89 6.93 11.82 27.22
CA HIS A 89 6.28 12.80 26.37
C HIS A 89 6.45 12.46 24.88
N VAL A 90 5.52 12.94 24.09
CA VAL A 90 5.50 12.71 22.64
C VAL A 90 6.80 13.21 21.98
N SER A 91 7.33 14.35 22.38
CA SER A 91 8.58 14.94 21.84
C SER A 91 9.79 14.00 21.96
N GLU A 92 9.80 13.12 22.97
CA GLU A 92 10.92 12.23 23.26
C GLU A 92 10.95 10.99 22.34
N VAL A 93 9.79 10.62 21.77
CA VAL A 93 9.62 9.40 20.98
C VAL A 93 9.22 9.65 19.53
N MET A 94 8.66 10.83 19.22
CA MET A 94 8.17 11.15 17.87
C MET A 94 9.27 11.11 16.82
N THR A 95 8.90 10.88 15.57
CA THR A 95 9.75 11.19 14.44
C THR A 95 9.62 12.68 14.12
N ALA A 96 10.68 13.44 14.37
CA ALA A 96 10.74 14.86 14.06
C ALA A 96 10.86 15.11 12.55
N SER A 97 10.36 16.27 12.10
CA SER A 97 10.41 16.71 10.68
C SER A 97 9.94 15.61 9.72
N PRO A 98 8.71 15.11 9.87
CA PRO A 98 8.21 14.00 9.08
C PRO A 98 8.07 14.39 7.60
N LEU A 99 8.23 13.40 6.72
CA LEU A 99 7.87 13.59 5.32
C LEU A 99 6.38 13.92 5.21
N SER A 100 6.06 14.89 4.40
CA SER A 100 4.69 15.32 4.09
C SER A 100 4.46 15.36 2.58
N VAL A 101 3.19 15.46 2.20
CA VAL A 101 2.75 15.62 0.80
C VAL A 101 1.73 16.75 0.73
N THR A 102 1.38 17.19 -0.47
CA THR A 102 0.30 18.16 -0.69
C THR A 102 -1.00 17.49 -1.12
N PRO A 103 -2.14 18.17 -1.05
CA PRO A 103 -3.44 17.65 -1.53
C PRO A 103 -3.41 17.21 -2.99
N GLU A 104 -2.60 17.85 -3.86
CA GLU A 104 -2.50 17.58 -5.29
C GLU A 104 -1.58 16.40 -5.62
N THR A 105 -0.85 15.86 -4.62
CA THR A 105 0.07 14.74 -4.84
C THR A 105 -0.70 13.53 -5.37
N SER A 106 -0.17 12.87 -6.41
CA SER A 106 -0.80 11.67 -6.97
C SER A 106 -0.72 10.48 -6.01
N LEU A 107 -1.72 9.60 -6.03
CA LEU A 107 -1.72 8.40 -5.18
C LEU A 107 -0.57 7.44 -5.50
N SER A 108 -0.12 7.39 -6.76
CA SER A 108 1.05 6.60 -7.15
C SER A 108 2.34 7.11 -6.48
N ALA A 109 2.52 8.44 -6.44
CA ALA A 109 3.66 9.05 -5.73
C ALA A 109 3.60 8.76 -4.22
N VAL A 110 2.42 8.87 -3.60
CA VAL A 110 2.22 8.52 -2.18
C VAL A 110 2.57 7.06 -1.91
N ALA A 111 2.06 6.12 -2.73
CA ALA A 111 2.34 4.70 -2.58
C ALA A 111 3.84 4.41 -2.69
N GLU A 112 4.52 5.04 -3.64
CA GLU A 112 5.97 4.90 -3.83
C GLU A 112 6.76 5.46 -2.64
N ILE A 113 6.40 6.63 -2.11
CA ILE A 113 7.02 7.20 -0.89
C ILE A 113 6.83 6.24 0.28
N MET A 114 5.60 5.75 0.50
CA MET A 114 5.31 4.82 1.61
C MET A 114 6.08 3.50 1.49
N ARG A 115 6.26 2.99 0.26
CA ARG A 115 7.03 1.78 -0.03
C ARG A 115 8.51 1.98 0.25
N ARG A 116 9.13 3.01 -0.36
CA ARG A 116 10.56 3.30 -0.25
C ARG A 116 10.99 3.65 1.17
N LYS A 117 10.19 4.46 1.86
CA LYS A 117 10.49 4.92 3.22
C LYS A 117 9.97 3.98 4.31
N ARG A 118 9.28 2.89 3.95
CA ARG A 118 8.67 1.92 4.86
C ARG A 118 7.73 2.55 5.89
N ILE A 119 7.03 3.63 5.50
CA ILE A 119 6.08 4.34 6.35
C ILE A 119 4.64 3.98 5.97
N LYS A 120 3.71 4.14 6.91
CA LYS A 120 2.30 3.74 6.75
C LYS A 120 1.37 4.94 6.53
N ARG A 121 1.86 6.17 6.78
CA ARG A 121 1.07 7.41 6.67
C ARG A 121 1.97 8.60 6.37
N LEU A 122 1.35 9.64 5.83
CA LEU A 122 1.98 10.92 5.54
C LEU A 122 1.04 12.05 5.96
N PRO A 123 1.50 13.05 6.70
CA PRO A 123 0.80 14.31 6.86
C PRO A 123 0.60 14.98 5.51
N VAL A 124 -0.51 15.66 5.36
CA VAL A 124 -0.84 16.47 4.17
C VAL A 124 -0.81 17.92 4.56
N LEU A 125 0.08 18.67 3.92
CA LEU A 125 0.25 20.11 4.17
C LEU A 125 -0.22 20.93 2.99
N GLU A 126 -0.93 21.99 3.27
CA GLU A 126 -1.30 23.04 2.31
C GLU A 126 -0.83 24.39 2.86
N ASN A 127 0.00 25.10 2.11
CA ASN A 127 0.60 26.36 2.53
C ASN A 127 1.31 26.29 3.91
N GLY A 128 1.91 25.13 4.23
CA GLY A 128 2.59 24.86 5.49
C GLY A 128 1.68 24.42 6.64
N ALA A 129 0.36 24.54 6.51
CA ALA A 129 -0.61 24.10 7.52
C ALA A 129 -1.00 22.63 7.31
N LEU A 130 -1.22 21.89 8.40
CA LEU A 130 -1.71 20.52 8.35
C LEU A 130 -3.20 20.49 8.01
N VAL A 131 -3.55 19.96 6.84
CA VAL A 131 -4.93 19.85 6.35
C VAL A 131 -5.47 18.42 6.37
N GLY A 132 -4.59 17.42 6.48
CA GLY A 132 -5.02 16.03 6.47
C GLY A 132 -3.91 15.03 6.78
N VAL A 133 -4.29 13.75 6.73
CA VAL A 133 -3.36 12.61 6.77
C VAL A 133 -3.79 11.61 5.71
N ILE A 134 -2.86 11.11 4.92
CA ILE A 134 -3.07 9.99 4.00
C ILE A 134 -2.35 8.75 4.54
N SER A 135 -3.03 7.60 4.54
CA SER A 135 -2.51 6.34 5.06
C SER A 135 -2.65 5.20 4.06
N ARG A 136 -1.96 4.08 4.30
CA ARG A 136 -2.16 2.84 3.50
C ARG A 136 -3.61 2.36 3.55
N ALA A 137 -4.32 2.56 4.67
CA ALA A 137 -5.72 2.20 4.80
C ALA A 137 -6.61 3.01 3.84
N ASN A 138 -6.31 4.30 3.61
CA ASN A 138 -7.01 5.11 2.63
C ASN A 138 -6.80 4.57 1.20
N LEU A 139 -5.55 4.18 0.86
CA LEU A 139 -5.24 3.57 -0.44
C LEU A 139 -5.95 2.23 -0.64
N LEU A 140 -5.96 1.36 0.38
CA LEU A 140 -6.69 0.09 0.36
C LEU A 140 -8.19 0.30 0.20
N GLY A 141 -8.78 1.29 0.90
CA GLY A 141 -10.19 1.62 0.75
C GLY A 141 -10.55 2.10 -0.66
N ALA A 142 -9.65 2.85 -1.31
CA ALA A 142 -9.82 3.25 -2.71
C ALA A 142 -9.73 2.06 -3.67
N LEU A 143 -8.77 1.15 -3.43
CA LEU A 143 -8.62 -0.07 -4.21
C LEU A 143 -9.87 -0.95 -4.08
N ALA A 144 -10.35 -1.20 -2.84
CA ALA A 144 -11.54 -2.00 -2.59
C ALA A 144 -12.77 -1.45 -3.33
N ARG A 145 -12.97 -0.13 -3.30
CA ARG A 145 -14.05 0.51 -4.06
C ARG A 145 -13.92 0.28 -5.56
N ARG A 146 -12.72 0.47 -6.13
CA ARG A 146 -12.49 0.25 -7.56
C ARG A 146 -12.68 -1.19 -8.00
N LEU A 147 -12.36 -2.16 -7.16
CA LEU A 147 -12.57 -3.57 -7.44
C LEU A 147 -14.06 -3.97 -7.40
N ILE A 148 -14.88 -3.18 -6.67
CA ILE A 148 -16.33 -3.41 -6.54
C ILE A 148 -17.12 -2.60 -7.59
N GLU A 149 -16.63 -1.41 -7.97
CA GLU A 149 -17.25 -0.55 -8.98
C GLU A 149 -17.09 -1.16 -10.39
N THR A 150 -17.91 -2.16 -10.71
CA THR A 150 -18.19 -2.53 -12.09
C THR A 150 -19.15 -1.47 -12.62
N GLY A 151 -18.64 -0.51 -13.41
CA GLY A 151 -19.45 0.42 -14.20
C GLY A 151 -20.49 -0.29 -15.06
N GLU A 152 -21.24 0.44 -15.90
CA GLU A 152 -22.17 -0.14 -16.89
C GLU A 152 -21.57 -1.39 -17.52
N ALA A 153 -22.38 -2.46 -17.59
CA ALA A 153 -21.89 -3.76 -18.05
C ALA A 153 -21.23 -3.63 -19.44
N PRO A 154 -19.93 -3.83 -19.56
CA PRO A 154 -19.23 -3.63 -20.83
C PRO A 154 -19.74 -4.61 -21.87
N THR A 155 -19.69 -4.22 -23.13
CA THR A 155 -20.03 -5.09 -24.25
C THR A 155 -18.99 -6.20 -24.40
N ASP A 156 -19.38 -7.33 -24.98
CA ASP A 156 -18.47 -8.45 -25.27
C ASP A 156 -17.22 -7.99 -26.04
N LYS A 157 -17.41 -7.06 -26.99
CA LYS A 157 -16.31 -6.45 -27.73
C LYS A 157 -15.35 -5.67 -26.81
N ALA A 158 -15.88 -4.87 -25.89
CA ALA A 158 -15.05 -4.08 -24.98
C ALA A 158 -14.24 -4.98 -24.03
N ILE A 159 -14.81 -6.10 -23.59
CA ILE A 159 -14.09 -7.11 -22.79
C ILE A 159 -12.94 -7.73 -23.60
N GLY A 160 -13.21 -8.15 -24.83
CA GLY A 160 -12.18 -8.73 -25.71
C GLY A 160 -11.06 -7.74 -26.04
N ASP A 161 -11.43 -6.49 -26.35
CA ASP A 161 -10.47 -5.40 -26.63
C ASP A 161 -9.58 -5.11 -25.39
N TYR A 162 -10.16 -5.12 -24.20
CA TYR A 162 -9.40 -4.94 -22.93
C TYR A 162 -8.37 -6.04 -22.74
N ILE A 163 -8.78 -7.32 -22.82
CA ILE A 163 -7.89 -8.47 -22.62
C ILE A 163 -6.77 -8.46 -23.67
N GLY A 164 -7.12 -8.20 -24.93
CA GLY A 164 -6.14 -8.12 -26.02
C GLY A 164 -5.13 -6.99 -25.83
N ALA A 165 -5.59 -5.81 -25.37
CA ALA A 165 -4.73 -4.67 -25.10
C ALA A 165 -3.78 -4.93 -23.91
N GLU A 166 -4.27 -5.56 -22.83
CA GLU A 166 -3.41 -5.90 -21.69
C GLU A 166 -2.35 -6.94 -22.07
N LEU A 167 -2.71 -8.01 -22.78
CA LEU A 167 -1.74 -8.98 -23.29
C LEU A 167 -0.71 -8.34 -24.23
N ALA A 168 -1.12 -7.39 -25.07
CA ALA A 168 -0.20 -6.70 -25.98
C ALA A 168 0.83 -5.84 -25.25
N ARG A 169 0.50 -5.28 -24.08
CA ARG A 169 1.40 -4.48 -23.25
C ARG A 169 2.45 -5.30 -22.52
N GLU A 170 2.12 -6.54 -22.19
CA GLU A 170 2.98 -7.39 -21.40
C GLU A 170 4.10 -8.02 -22.23
N ARG A 171 5.34 -7.93 -21.74
CA ARG A 171 6.51 -8.46 -22.47
C ARG A 171 6.60 -9.98 -22.44
N TRP A 172 6.04 -10.60 -21.41
CA TRP A 172 6.01 -12.06 -21.23
C TRP A 172 4.88 -12.71 -22.02
N ALA A 173 3.82 -11.97 -22.38
CA ALA A 173 2.66 -12.54 -23.05
C ALA A 173 3.02 -13.02 -24.46
N PRO A 174 2.53 -14.19 -24.88
CA PRO A 174 2.66 -14.67 -26.24
C PRO A 174 2.08 -13.65 -27.22
N LYS A 175 2.90 -13.17 -28.15
CA LYS A 175 2.48 -12.14 -29.13
C LYS A 175 1.55 -12.70 -30.22
N THR A 176 1.53 -13.99 -30.36
CA THR A 176 0.65 -14.75 -31.28
C THR A 176 0.27 -16.06 -30.60
N GLY A 177 -0.84 -16.63 -31.00
CA GLY A 177 -1.23 -17.98 -30.54
C GLY A 177 -2.31 -18.03 -29.46
N ILE A 178 -2.67 -16.88 -28.82
CA ILE A 178 -3.84 -16.81 -27.93
C ILE A 178 -5.00 -16.17 -28.68
N ARG A 179 -6.13 -16.85 -28.70
CA ARG A 179 -7.40 -16.38 -29.24
C ARG A 179 -8.36 -16.11 -28.10
N ILE A 180 -9.02 -14.96 -28.13
CA ILE A 180 -9.95 -14.51 -27.10
C ILE A 180 -11.34 -14.43 -27.76
N GLY A 181 -12.25 -15.30 -27.33
CA GLY A 181 -13.67 -15.21 -27.65
C GLY A 181 -14.44 -14.63 -26.48
N VAL A 182 -15.44 -13.79 -26.74
CA VAL A 182 -16.33 -13.29 -25.67
C VAL A 182 -17.77 -13.38 -26.18
N HIS A 183 -18.63 -14.04 -25.40
CA HIS A 183 -20.03 -14.17 -25.69
C HIS A 183 -20.87 -14.11 -24.41
N GLY A 184 -21.80 -13.17 -24.32
CA GLY A 184 -22.65 -12.97 -23.12
C GLY A 184 -21.82 -12.70 -21.87
N ARG A 185 -20.66 -12.07 -21.99
CA ARG A 185 -19.66 -11.80 -20.95
C ARG A 185 -18.95 -13.06 -20.39
N ALA A 186 -19.10 -14.20 -21.04
CA ALA A 186 -18.25 -15.37 -20.85
C ALA A 186 -17.05 -15.26 -21.80
N VAL A 187 -15.85 -15.39 -21.26
CA VAL A 187 -14.59 -15.33 -22.00
C VAL A 187 -14.13 -16.73 -22.29
N THR A 188 -13.80 -17.02 -23.56
CA THR A 188 -13.14 -18.26 -23.99
C THR A 188 -11.70 -17.93 -24.36
N LEU A 189 -10.76 -18.62 -23.72
CA LEU A 189 -9.33 -18.54 -24.01
C LEU A 189 -8.91 -19.80 -24.75
N GLU A 190 -8.37 -19.64 -25.96
CA GLU A 190 -7.86 -20.76 -26.77
C GLU A 190 -6.44 -20.44 -27.24
N GLY A 191 -5.61 -21.47 -27.39
CA GLY A 191 -4.26 -21.31 -27.92
C GLY A 191 -3.22 -22.06 -27.10
N VAL A 192 -1.96 -21.64 -27.24
CA VAL A 192 -0.83 -22.32 -26.61
C VAL A 192 -0.07 -21.39 -25.68
N ILE A 193 0.41 -21.98 -24.59
CA ILE A 193 1.29 -21.35 -23.59
C ILE A 193 2.48 -22.27 -23.35
N PHE A 194 3.57 -21.71 -22.79
CA PHE A 194 4.84 -22.43 -22.62
C PHE A 194 5.27 -22.56 -21.15
N SER A 195 4.47 -22.01 -20.21
CA SER A 195 4.69 -22.17 -18.78
C SER A 195 3.39 -22.03 -17.99
N ASP A 196 3.38 -22.60 -16.78
CA ASP A 196 2.26 -22.43 -15.81
C ASP A 196 2.12 -20.99 -15.37
N GLU A 197 3.21 -20.22 -15.34
CA GLU A 197 3.19 -18.79 -15.00
C GLU A 197 2.46 -17.99 -16.10
N GLU A 198 2.73 -18.27 -17.38
CA GLU A 198 2.02 -17.66 -18.49
C GLU A 198 0.53 -18.00 -18.43
N HIS A 199 0.18 -19.27 -18.19
CA HIS A 199 -1.20 -19.71 -18.03
C HIS A 199 -1.94 -18.90 -16.96
N ARG A 200 -1.38 -18.87 -15.76
CA ARG A 200 -1.97 -18.12 -14.63
C ARG A 200 -2.09 -16.63 -14.92
N ALA A 201 -1.07 -16.04 -15.56
CA ALA A 201 -1.07 -14.62 -15.88
C ALA A 201 -2.11 -14.24 -16.93
N VAL A 202 -2.27 -15.05 -17.99
CA VAL A 202 -3.33 -14.87 -19.02
C VAL A 202 -4.71 -14.96 -18.38
N ARG A 203 -4.92 -15.94 -17.52
CA ARG A 203 -6.17 -16.13 -16.80
C ARG A 203 -6.48 -14.93 -15.90
N VAL A 204 -5.50 -14.42 -15.13
CA VAL A 204 -5.66 -13.24 -14.29
C VAL A 204 -6.02 -12.00 -15.11
N ILE A 205 -5.44 -11.81 -16.29
CA ILE A 205 -5.83 -10.72 -17.20
C ILE A 205 -7.31 -10.84 -17.60
N ALA A 206 -7.76 -12.05 -17.94
CA ALA A 206 -9.16 -12.28 -18.28
C ALA A 206 -10.11 -12.07 -17.09
N GLU A 207 -9.73 -12.54 -15.90
CA GLU A 207 -10.49 -12.36 -14.66
C GLU A 207 -10.62 -10.88 -14.26
N ASN A 208 -9.60 -10.07 -14.52
CA ASN A 208 -9.59 -8.64 -14.23
C ASN A 208 -10.31 -7.78 -15.28
N ALA A 209 -10.72 -8.36 -16.40
CA ALA A 209 -11.46 -7.62 -17.42
C ALA A 209 -12.83 -7.19 -16.87
N PRO A 210 -13.18 -5.89 -16.91
CA PRO A 210 -14.42 -5.39 -16.35
C PRO A 210 -15.64 -6.13 -16.90
N GLY A 211 -16.50 -6.63 -16.02
CA GLY A 211 -17.77 -7.24 -16.37
C GLY A 211 -17.75 -8.70 -16.83
N VAL A 212 -16.59 -9.35 -16.83
CA VAL A 212 -16.49 -10.80 -17.05
C VAL A 212 -17.27 -11.57 -15.98
N LYS A 213 -18.03 -12.56 -16.41
CA LYS A 213 -18.83 -13.42 -15.53
C LYS A 213 -18.23 -14.82 -15.40
N GLU A 214 -17.67 -15.33 -16.47
CA GLU A 214 -17.19 -16.71 -16.57
C GLU A 214 -16.00 -16.77 -17.52
N ILE A 215 -15.10 -17.73 -17.28
CA ILE A 215 -13.95 -18.00 -18.14
C ILE A 215 -13.92 -19.47 -18.49
N HIS A 216 -13.96 -19.76 -19.79
CA HIS A 216 -13.74 -21.07 -20.36
C HIS A 216 -12.30 -21.13 -20.86
N ASP A 217 -11.48 -21.88 -20.14
CA ASP A 217 -10.05 -21.97 -20.40
C ASP A 217 -9.76 -23.24 -21.21
N HIS A 218 -9.35 -23.05 -22.45
CA HIS A 218 -8.95 -24.09 -23.40
C HIS A 218 -7.52 -23.87 -23.89
N LEU A 219 -6.68 -23.26 -23.05
CA LEU A 219 -5.27 -23.12 -23.35
C LEU A 219 -4.56 -24.47 -23.26
N MET A 220 -3.60 -24.70 -24.13
CA MET A 220 -2.80 -25.91 -24.17
C MET A 220 -1.36 -25.57 -23.76
N PHE A 221 -0.81 -26.32 -22.84
CA PHE A 221 0.61 -26.24 -22.50
C PHE A 221 1.42 -26.97 -23.58
N VAL A 222 2.40 -26.31 -24.16
CA VAL A 222 3.35 -26.93 -25.08
C VAL A 222 4.71 -26.98 -24.42
N ASP A 223 5.21 -28.19 -24.20
CA ASP A 223 6.56 -28.38 -23.67
C ASP A 223 7.60 -27.96 -24.72
N PRO A 224 8.46 -26.98 -24.40
CA PRO A 224 9.43 -26.43 -25.34
C PRO A 224 10.50 -27.42 -25.79
N GLY A 225 10.75 -28.50 -25.01
CA GLY A 225 11.77 -29.49 -25.29
C GLY A 225 11.28 -30.59 -26.22
N SER A 226 10.03 -31.07 -26.03
CA SER A 226 9.43 -32.16 -26.84
C SER A 226 8.47 -31.67 -27.91
N GLY A 227 7.97 -30.45 -27.82
CA GLY A 227 6.93 -29.92 -28.70
C GLY A 227 5.55 -30.56 -28.48
N MET A 228 5.37 -31.38 -27.46
CA MET A 228 4.08 -32.02 -27.16
C MET A 228 3.15 -31.02 -26.48
N ALA A 229 1.86 -31.07 -26.86
CA ALA A 229 0.82 -30.25 -26.28
C ALA A 229 0.01 -31.08 -25.24
N PHE A 230 -0.25 -30.45 -24.09
CA PHE A 230 -1.04 -31.04 -23.01
C PHE A 230 -2.16 -30.07 -22.59
N PRO A 231 -3.35 -30.56 -22.20
CA PRO A 231 -4.35 -29.71 -21.58
C PRO A 231 -3.80 -29.09 -20.29
N THR A 232 -4.11 -27.81 -20.04
CA THR A 232 -3.84 -27.19 -18.74
C THR A 232 -4.79 -27.81 -17.69
N MET A 233 -4.26 -28.15 -16.51
CA MET A 233 -5.06 -28.66 -15.38
C MET A 233 -5.72 -27.54 -14.59
#